data_4c11b0d5cfff63ffa0f1a946f26f03df
#
_entry.id   4c11b0d5cfff63ffa0f1a946f26f03df
#
_cell.length_a   1.000
_cell.length_b   1.000
_cell.length_c   1.000
_cell.angle_alpha   90.00
_cell.angle_beta   90.00
_cell.angle_gamma   90.00
#
_symmetry.space_group_name_H-M   'P 1'
#
loop_
_entity.id
_entity.type
_entity.pdbx_description
1 polymer ?
#
loop_
_entity_poly.entity_id
_entity_poly.type
_entity_poly.pdbx_seq_one_letter_code
_entity_poly.pdbx_strand_id
1 'polypeptide(L)'
;MTNIRKMLSCLSGSLCLVCSLSIAAAQAPKPKHINRALELLEQGQPVYYTGSHEGTSGSFEQGKKDAQIYADYISYDMEHAPFDVKALAEYMRGLAAGGPTKSGHRTPTVIVNVPVNGTDAATVRANAWMFHQVLATGVHGILLCHADDAGAVKAFVEAVRLPIHKQGVDKGLNEGRRGVHGSATAARIWGVSVQEYNEKADAWPLNPNGELLLGLKLEDKYALANAEQNLKVPGIAFAEWGPGDMSMSLGVPGAGGRGQMPAVMQQARAKILAACKANKVFFLNSMNPKDIIDQIKDGVMLGPASQEATEIGRKYTKRTMPW
;
A
#
# COMPACT_ATOMS: atom_id res chain seq x y z
N MET A 1 -30.56 77.41 -53.82
CA MET A 1 -30.67 76.49 -54.99
C MET A 1 -29.81 75.27 -54.69
N THR A 2 -30.34 74.13 -54.93
CA THR A 2 -29.74 72.79 -55.07
C THR A 2 -29.70 71.93 -53.82
N ASN A 3 -30.53 70.87 -53.85
CA ASN A 3 -30.74 69.77 -52.93
C ASN A 3 -29.53 68.84 -52.85
N ILE A 4 -29.27 68.38 -51.62
CA ILE A 4 -28.44 67.16 -51.37
C ILE A 4 -29.28 66.12 -50.63
N ARG A 5 -29.54 64.99 -51.30
CA ARG A 5 -30.22 63.83 -50.74
C ARG A 5 -29.33 63.06 -49.79
N LYS A 6 -29.87 62.73 -48.63
CA LYS A 6 -29.28 61.81 -47.68
C LYS A 6 -29.50 60.39 -48.14
N MET A 7 -28.40 59.60 -48.27
CA MET A 7 -28.45 58.12 -48.30
C MET A 7 -28.18 57.57 -46.91
N LEU A 8 -29.15 56.92 -46.29
CA LEU A 8 -28.96 56.05 -45.12
C LEU A 8 -28.46 54.68 -45.60
N SER A 9 -27.28 54.24 -45.13
CA SER A 9 -26.82 52.87 -45.24
C SER A 9 -27.05 52.17 -43.87
N CYS A 10 -27.94 51.17 -43.87
CA CYS A 10 -28.11 50.24 -42.75
C CYS A 10 -26.92 49.28 -42.72
N LEU A 11 -26.11 49.34 -41.63
CA LEU A 11 -25.19 48.29 -41.26
C LEU A 11 -25.88 47.37 -40.23
N SER A 12 -26.26 46.16 -40.68
CA SER A 12 -26.71 45.08 -39.85
C SER A 12 -25.49 44.40 -39.28
N GLY A 13 -25.16 44.68 -38.01
CA GLY A 13 -24.14 43.96 -37.26
C GLY A 13 -24.69 42.65 -36.71
N SER A 14 -24.28 41.50 -37.27
CA SER A 14 -24.52 40.21 -36.66
C SER A 14 -23.61 40.01 -35.46
N LEU A 15 -24.18 40.03 -34.27
CA LEU A 15 -23.50 39.72 -33.02
C LEU A 15 -23.45 38.20 -32.85
N CYS A 16 -22.32 37.55 -33.23
CA CYS A 16 -22.07 36.15 -32.90
C CYS A 16 -21.80 35.98 -31.42
N LEU A 17 -22.79 35.47 -30.69
CA LEU A 17 -22.66 35.08 -29.30
C LEU A 17 -21.88 33.75 -29.24
N VAL A 18 -20.56 33.81 -28.98
CA VAL A 18 -19.76 32.62 -28.73
C VAL A 18 -20.05 32.17 -27.28
N CYS A 19 -20.96 31.20 -27.12
CA CYS A 19 -21.15 30.49 -25.87
C CYS A 19 -19.92 29.63 -25.59
N SER A 20 -19.00 30.11 -24.77
CA SER A 20 -17.92 29.30 -24.21
C SER A 20 -18.53 28.34 -23.18
N LEU A 21 -18.79 27.10 -23.58
CA LEU A 21 -19.08 26.04 -22.61
C LEU A 21 -17.80 25.73 -21.83
N SER A 22 -17.67 26.33 -20.64
CA SER A 22 -16.70 25.92 -19.65
C SER A 22 -17.14 24.56 -19.11
N ILE A 23 -16.54 23.47 -19.62
CA ILE A 23 -16.64 22.16 -19.01
C ILE A 23 -15.90 22.28 -17.67
N ALA A 24 -16.63 22.52 -16.59
CA ALA A 24 -16.10 22.36 -15.24
C ALA A 24 -15.70 20.89 -15.09
N ALA A 25 -14.41 20.60 -15.11
CA ALA A 25 -13.92 19.28 -14.75
C ALA A 25 -14.44 18.99 -13.34
N ALA A 26 -15.30 17.97 -13.22
CA ALA A 26 -15.81 17.55 -11.92
C ALA A 26 -14.60 17.19 -11.05
N GLN A 27 -14.41 17.94 -9.99
CA GLN A 27 -13.33 17.71 -9.04
C GLN A 27 -13.52 16.31 -8.45
N ALA A 28 -12.52 15.45 -8.55
CA ALA A 28 -12.59 14.12 -7.96
C ALA A 28 -12.98 14.24 -6.48
N PRO A 29 -13.84 13.36 -5.94
CA PRO A 29 -14.22 13.41 -4.55
C PRO A 29 -12.97 13.35 -3.67
N LYS A 30 -12.97 14.13 -2.59
CA LYS A 30 -11.83 14.15 -1.65
C LYS A 30 -11.66 12.73 -1.06
N PRO A 31 -10.45 12.14 -1.12
CA PRO A 31 -10.19 10.83 -0.51
C PRO A 31 -10.57 10.81 0.98
N LYS A 32 -11.13 9.69 1.42
CA LYS A 32 -11.45 9.44 2.85
C LYS A 32 -10.16 9.22 3.65
N HIS A 33 -9.22 8.50 3.05
CA HIS A 33 -7.92 8.15 3.63
C HIS A 33 -6.76 8.81 2.87
N ILE A 34 -5.63 8.92 3.55
CA ILE A 34 -4.34 9.26 2.92
C ILE A 34 -3.83 8.06 2.14
N ASN A 35 -3.99 6.88 2.72
CA ASN A 35 -3.56 5.60 2.17
C ASN A 35 -4.65 5.02 1.25
N ARG A 36 -4.41 5.09 -0.07
CA ARG A 36 -5.33 4.58 -1.09
C ARG A 36 -5.64 3.09 -0.96
N ALA A 37 -4.63 2.27 -0.66
CA ALA A 37 -4.82 0.83 -0.51
C ALA A 37 -5.75 0.52 0.67
N LEU A 38 -5.61 1.24 1.78
CA LEU A 38 -6.50 1.13 2.93
C LEU A 38 -7.94 1.49 2.57
N GLU A 39 -8.15 2.60 1.86
CA GLU A 39 -9.50 3.01 1.44
C GLU A 39 -10.18 1.95 0.55
N LEU A 40 -9.42 1.29 -0.31
CA LEU A 40 -9.91 0.18 -1.13
C LEU A 40 -10.26 -1.05 -0.28
N LEU A 41 -9.40 -1.42 0.68
CA LEU A 41 -9.67 -2.55 1.58
C LEU A 41 -10.92 -2.33 2.43
N GLU A 42 -11.17 -1.10 2.92
CA GLU A 42 -12.42 -0.76 3.62
C GLU A 42 -13.66 -0.89 2.72
N GLN A 43 -13.51 -0.64 1.43
CA GLN A 43 -14.58 -0.83 0.44
C GLN A 43 -14.74 -2.31 0.02
N GLY A 44 -13.98 -3.23 0.62
CA GLY A 44 -13.98 -4.65 0.23
C GLY A 44 -13.39 -4.89 -1.17
N GLN A 45 -12.58 -3.97 -1.68
CA GLN A 45 -11.95 -4.06 -2.98
C GLN A 45 -10.56 -4.68 -2.89
N PRO A 46 -10.22 -5.65 -3.74
CA PRO A 46 -8.84 -6.13 -3.85
C PRO A 46 -7.88 -5.02 -4.24
N VAL A 47 -6.66 -5.11 -3.77
CA VAL A 47 -5.59 -4.12 -3.96
C VAL A 47 -4.47 -4.75 -4.76
N TYR A 48 -4.08 -4.10 -5.86
CA TYR A 48 -3.07 -4.61 -6.78
C TYR A 48 -1.79 -3.81 -6.67
N TYR A 49 -0.66 -4.50 -6.61
CA TYR A 49 0.61 -3.81 -6.54
C TYR A 49 1.54 -4.13 -7.72
N THR A 50 2.45 -3.23 -7.93
CA THR A 50 3.65 -3.41 -8.75
C THR A 50 4.88 -3.18 -7.90
N GLY A 51 6.00 -3.65 -8.36
CA GLY A 51 7.29 -3.59 -7.70
C GLY A 51 8.09 -4.82 -8.07
N SER A 52 9.37 -4.83 -7.79
CA SER A 52 10.27 -5.90 -8.15
C SER A 52 11.13 -6.27 -6.95
N HIS A 53 11.42 -7.56 -6.80
CA HIS A 53 12.44 -8.03 -5.86
C HIS A 53 13.85 -7.56 -6.22
N GLU A 54 14.06 -7.02 -7.41
CA GLU A 54 15.32 -6.39 -7.82
C GLU A 54 15.43 -4.94 -7.31
N GLY A 55 14.40 -4.48 -6.61
CA GLY A 55 14.29 -3.11 -6.11
C GLY A 55 13.69 -2.15 -7.13
N THR A 56 13.36 -0.97 -6.62
CA THR A 56 12.89 0.17 -7.42
C THR A 56 14.07 1.13 -7.56
N SER A 57 14.25 1.73 -8.73
CA SER A 57 15.26 2.80 -8.85
C SER A 57 14.80 3.98 -7.98
N GLY A 58 15.37 4.12 -6.80
CA GLY A 58 14.96 5.09 -5.77
C GLY A 58 15.31 6.52 -6.13
N SER A 59 14.91 7.00 -7.32
CA SER A 59 15.18 8.36 -7.76
C SER A 59 13.92 9.22 -7.72
N PHE A 60 14.10 10.52 -7.57
CA PHE A 60 13.02 11.52 -7.65
C PHE A 60 12.27 11.41 -9.00
N GLU A 61 12.98 11.29 -10.11
CA GLU A 61 12.39 11.24 -11.45
C GLU A 61 11.57 9.94 -11.64
N GLN A 62 12.05 8.81 -11.13
CA GLN A 62 11.27 7.59 -11.17
C GLN A 62 9.99 7.71 -10.32
N GLY A 63 10.09 8.25 -9.11
CA GLY A 63 8.92 8.49 -8.27
C GLY A 63 7.89 9.40 -8.94
N LYS A 64 8.35 10.50 -9.57
CA LYS A 64 7.46 11.40 -10.31
C LYS A 64 6.73 10.71 -11.45
N LYS A 65 7.39 9.82 -12.17
CA LYS A 65 6.80 9.00 -13.23
C LYS A 65 5.78 8.01 -12.65
N ASP A 66 6.12 7.33 -11.55
CA ASP A 66 5.31 6.29 -10.94
C ASP A 66 4.09 6.84 -10.17
N ALA A 67 4.01 8.15 -9.94
CA ALA A 67 2.86 8.79 -9.31
C ALA A 67 1.52 8.52 -10.05
N GLN A 68 1.57 8.21 -11.34
CA GLN A 68 0.42 7.90 -12.19
C GLN A 68 0.37 6.42 -12.60
N ILE A 69 1.02 5.53 -11.85
CA ILE A 69 1.08 4.11 -12.17
C ILE A 69 -0.29 3.45 -12.05
N TYR A 70 -0.52 2.40 -12.84
CA TYR A 70 -1.80 1.66 -12.85
C TYR A 70 -2.11 0.93 -11.53
N ALA A 71 -1.08 0.59 -10.76
CA ALA A 71 -1.21 -0.18 -9.52
C ALA A 71 -1.79 0.66 -8.38
N ASP A 72 -2.43 0.01 -7.43
CA ASP A 72 -3.02 0.66 -6.25
C ASP A 72 -1.95 0.99 -5.21
N TYR A 73 -0.90 0.15 -5.11
CA TYR A 73 0.28 0.46 -4.33
C TYR A 73 1.57 -0.02 -5.01
N ILE A 74 2.67 0.47 -4.51
CA ILE A 74 4.03 0.13 -4.93
C ILE A 74 4.67 -0.65 -3.79
N SER A 75 5.09 -1.89 -4.05
CA SER A 75 5.95 -2.65 -3.16
C SER A 75 7.39 -2.19 -3.39
N TYR A 76 7.97 -1.50 -2.42
CA TYR A 76 9.34 -1.03 -2.48
C TYR A 76 10.23 -2.01 -1.71
N ASP A 77 10.99 -2.81 -2.44
CA ASP A 77 11.77 -3.89 -1.87
C ASP A 77 13.15 -3.42 -1.42
N MET A 78 13.42 -3.56 -0.15
CA MET A 78 14.74 -3.36 0.48
C MET A 78 15.23 -4.66 1.17
N GLU A 79 14.48 -5.75 1.06
CA GLU A 79 14.90 -7.06 1.55
C GLU A 79 15.90 -7.70 0.60
N HIS A 80 15.59 -7.68 -0.71
CA HIS A 80 16.42 -8.27 -1.78
C HIS A 80 17.27 -7.22 -2.50
N ALA A 81 17.11 -5.96 -2.16
CA ALA A 81 17.84 -4.82 -2.71
C ALA A 81 18.55 -4.06 -1.57
N PRO A 82 19.51 -3.17 -1.90
CA PRO A 82 20.21 -2.38 -0.89
C PRO A 82 19.25 -1.60 0.01
N PHE A 83 19.52 -1.59 1.31
CA PHE A 83 18.82 -0.74 2.28
C PHE A 83 19.25 0.71 2.10
N ASP A 84 18.63 1.42 1.16
CA ASP A 84 18.92 2.81 0.82
C ASP A 84 17.73 3.73 1.10
N VAL A 85 17.67 4.20 2.34
CA VAL A 85 16.63 5.13 2.81
C VAL A 85 16.71 6.49 2.11
N LYS A 86 17.89 6.91 1.65
CA LYS A 86 18.05 8.17 0.92
C LYS A 86 17.37 8.07 -0.45
N ALA A 87 17.60 6.98 -1.17
CA ALA A 87 16.94 6.72 -2.44
C ALA A 87 15.41 6.62 -2.27
N LEU A 88 14.92 5.93 -1.23
CA LEU A 88 13.51 5.87 -0.89
C LEU A 88 12.93 7.27 -0.62
N ALA A 89 13.63 8.12 0.13
CA ALA A 89 13.16 9.49 0.42
C ALA A 89 13.04 10.35 -0.86
N GLU A 90 13.99 10.24 -1.80
CA GLU A 90 13.90 10.90 -3.11
C GLU A 90 12.73 10.36 -3.93
N TYR A 91 12.52 9.06 -3.94
CA TYR A 91 11.40 8.42 -4.61
C TYR A 91 10.04 8.90 -4.06
N MET A 92 9.86 8.95 -2.73
CA MET A 92 8.65 9.47 -2.09
C MET A 92 8.38 10.95 -2.41
N ARG A 93 9.45 11.76 -2.48
CA ARG A 93 9.35 13.16 -2.93
C ARG A 93 8.91 13.25 -4.38
N GLY A 94 9.43 12.37 -5.23
CA GLY A 94 9.04 12.26 -6.63
C GLY A 94 7.56 11.91 -6.78
N LEU A 95 7.07 10.90 -6.04
CA LEU A 95 5.66 10.53 -6.02
C LEU A 95 4.77 11.72 -5.63
N ALA A 96 5.13 12.45 -4.57
CA ALA A 96 4.38 13.62 -4.13
C ALA A 96 4.39 14.78 -5.16
N ALA A 97 5.47 14.92 -5.92
CA ALA A 97 5.59 15.94 -6.98
C ALA A 97 4.83 15.57 -8.26
N GLY A 98 4.67 14.27 -8.55
CA GLY A 98 3.94 13.75 -9.72
C GLY A 98 2.44 13.54 -9.49
N GLY A 99 1.98 13.63 -8.23
CA GLY A 99 0.57 13.50 -7.87
C GLY A 99 -0.26 14.76 -8.11
N PRO A 100 -1.54 14.74 -7.78
CA PRO A 100 -2.28 13.62 -7.20
C PRO A 100 -2.57 12.50 -8.21
N THR A 101 -2.90 11.31 -7.69
CA THR A 101 -3.40 10.18 -8.48
C THR A 101 -4.78 10.49 -9.07
N LYS A 102 -5.25 9.70 -10.01
CA LYS A 102 -6.62 9.87 -10.58
C LYS A 102 -7.73 9.73 -9.54
N SER A 103 -7.50 9.01 -8.45
CA SER A 103 -8.44 8.91 -7.32
C SER A 103 -8.33 10.08 -6.32
N GLY A 104 -7.51 11.07 -6.60
CA GLY A 104 -7.34 12.26 -5.76
C GLY A 104 -6.38 12.10 -4.58
N HIS A 105 -5.84 10.88 -4.34
CA HIS A 105 -4.82 10.67 -3.32
C HIS A 105 -3.52 11.36 -3.73
N ARG A 106 -2.81 11.92 -2.75
CA ARG A 106 -1.58 12.69 -3.00
C ARG A 106 -0.49 11.85 -3.67
N THR A 107 -0.38 10.59 -3.31
CA THR A 107 0.54 9.61 -3.91
C THR A 107 -0.15 8.25 -4.04
N PRO A 108 0.35 7.33 -4.86
CA PRO A 108 0.08 5.92 -4.67
C PRO A 108 0.51 5.49 -3.25
N THR A 109 -0.11 4.47 -2.70
CA THR A 109 0.39 3.83 -1.47
C THR A 109 1.77 3.24 -1.72
N VAL A 110 2.68 3.34 -0.75
CA VAL A 110 3.98 2.64 -0.77
C VAL A 110 4.09 1.79 0.47
N ILE A 111 4.35 0.50 0.28
CA ILE A 111 4.64 -0.47 1.35
C ILE A 111 6.06 -0.97 1.13
N VAL A 112 6.87 -0.97 2.18
CA VAL A 112 8.31 -1.31 2.09
C VAL A 112 8.57 -2.66 2.72
N ASN A 113 9.24 -3.54 1.98
CA ASN A 113 9.84 -4.75 2.52
C ASN A 113 11.20 -4.36 3.12
N VAL A 114 11.38 -4.55 4.41
CA VAL A 114 12.63 -4.19 5.09
C VAL A 114 13.45 -5.44 5.40
N PRO A 115 14.80 -5.37 5.38
CA PRO A 115 15.67 -6.52 5.63
C PRO A 115 15.76 -6.86 7.13
N VAL A 116 14.61 -6.98 7.77
CA VAL A 116 14.48 -7.35 9.19
C VAL A 116 13.69 -8.64 9.28
N ASN A 117 14.35 -9.72 9.70
CA ASN A 117 13.70 -10.99 9.92
C ASN A 117 12.94 -10.98 11.26
N GLY A 118 11.69 -11.37 11.22
CA GLY A 118 10.82 -11.51 12.39
C GLY A 118 11.03 -12.82 13.15
N THR A 119 12.29 -13.26 13.30
CA THR A 119 12.65 -14.54 13.94
C THR A 119 12.33 -14.56 15.44
N ASP A 120 12.56 -13.43 16.12
CA ASP A 120 12.26 -13.25 17.54
C ASP A 120 12.15 -11.77 17.91
N ALA A 121 11.62 -11.49 19.10
CA ALA A 121 11.40 -10.14 19.58
C ALA A 121 12.70 -9.33 19.79
N ALA A 122 13.81 -9.98 20.13
CA ALA A 122 15.09 -9.30 20.35
C ALA A 122 15.68 -8.83 19.02
N THR A 123 15.63 -9.67 17.98
CA THR A 123 16.04 -9.33 16.62
C THR A 123 15.24 -8.14 16.08
N VAL A 124 13.93 -8.15 16.21
CA VAL A 124 13.07 -7.04 15.77
C VAL A 124 13.38 -5.75 16.53
N ARG A 125 13.54 -5.81 17.86
CA ARG A 125 13.86 -4.63 18.67
C ARG A 125 15.24 -4.04 18.33
N ALA A 126 16.25 -4.89 18.10
CA ALA A 126 17.58 -4.44 17.73
C ALA A 126 17.59 -3.69 16.38
N ASN A 127 16.69 -4.05 15.48
CA ASN A 127 16.58 -3.47 14.14
C ASN A 127 15.42 -2.45 13.98
N ALA A 128 14.74 -2.07 15.06
CA ALA A 128 13.61 -1.13 15.03
C ALA A 128 13.95 0.22 14.38
N TRP A 129 15.21 0.64 14.42
CA TRP A 129 15.71 1.86 13.77
C TRP A 129 15.46 1.85 12.24
N MET A 130 15.48 0.68 11.58
CA MET A 130 15.19 0.57 10.15
C MET A 130 13.74 0.95 9.87
N PHE A 131 12.79 0.45 10.67
CA PHE A 131 11.38 0.85 10.55
C PHE A 131 11.20 2.35 10.75
N HIS A 132 11.89 2.94 11.73
CA HIS A 132 11.79 4.37 12.02
C HIS A 132 12.30 5.23 10.87
N GLN A 133 13.44 4.86 10.27
CA GLN A 133 13.99 5.58 9.11
C GLN A 133 13.10 5.46 7.88
N VAL A 134 12.57 4.27 7.60
CA VAL A 134 11.65 4.04 6.48
C VAL A 134 10.37 4.85 6.67
N LEU A 135 9.75 4.82 7.85
CA LEU A 135 8.54 5.60 8.12
C LEU A 135 8.76 7.12 8.04
N ALA A 136 9.96 7.59 8.38
CA ALA A 136 10.32 9.01 8.26
C ALA A 136 10.31 9.51 6.80
N THR A 137 10.37 8.64 5.81
CA THR A 137 10.25 9.00 4.38
C THR A 137 8.81 9.25 3.94
N GLY A 138 7.81 8.92 4.77
CA GLY A 138 6.39 9.11 4.47
C GLY A 138 5.72 7.94 3.75
N VAL A 139 6.28 6.74 3.82
CA VAL A 139 5.63 5.51 3.31
C VAL A 139 4.36 5.18 4.09
N HIS A 140 3.53 4.31 3.54
CA HIS A 140 2.18 4.01 4.03
C HIS A 140 2.08 2.62 4.68
N GLY A 141 3.16 1.87 4.74
CA GLY A 141 3.18 0.56 5.36
C GLY A 141 4.56 -0.09 5.32
N ILE A 142 4.68 -1.15 6.10
CA ILE A 142 5.87 -2.00 6.18
C ILE A 142 5.42 -3.46 6.17
N LEU A 143 6.17 -4.30 5.45
CA LEU A 143 6.05 -5.74 5.44
C LEU A 143 7.26 -6.33 6.20
N LEU A 144 6.98 -7.04 7.31
CA LEU A 144 7.99 -7.75 8.09
C LEU A 144 8.26 -9.11 7.46
N CYS A 145 9.52 -9.38 7.12
CA CYS A 145 9.95 -10.63 6.52
C CYS A 145 10.14 -11.73 7.57
N HIS A 146 9.98 -13.00 7.19
CA HIS A 146 10.17 -14.17 8.07
C HIS A 146 9.55 -13.98 9.46
N ALA A 147 8.22 -13.75 9.50
CA ALA A 147 7.51 -13.51 10.76
C ALA A 147 7.28 -14.82 11.50
N ASP A 148 8.31 -15.31 12.22
CA ASP A 148 8.37 -16.65 12.78
C ASP A 148 7.56 -16.81 14.07
N ASP A 149 7.52 -15.77 14.91
CA ASP A 149 6.85 -15.86 16.21
C ASP A 149 6.05 -14.61 16.59
N ALA A 150 5.02 -14.80 17.42
CA ALA A 150 4.12 -13.74 17.84
C ALA A 150 4.81 -12.65 18.70
N GLY A 151 5.89 -12.97 19.38
CA GLY A 151 6.71 -12.00 20.13
C GLY A 151 7.44 -11.05 19.20
N ALA A 152 7.97 -11.57 18.08
CA ALA A 152 8.55 -10.77 17.01
C ALA A 152 7.51 -9.85 16.37
N VAL A 153 6.34 -10.38 16.02
CA VAL A 153 5.23 -9.60 15.43
C VAL A 153 4.77 -8.50 16.40
N LYS A 154 4.63 -8.82 17.70
CA LYS A 154 4.31 -7.83 18.73
C LYS A 154 5.37 -6.73 18.80
N ALA A 155 6.65 -7.09 18.82
CA ALA A 155 7.76 -6.13 18.85
C ALA A 155 7.76 -5.22 17.61
N PHE A 156 7.40 -5.76 16.44
CA PHE A 156 7.24 -4.99 15.19
C PHE A 156 6.12 -3.95 15.30
N VAL A 157 4.93 -4.34 15.72
CA VAL A 157 3.80 -3.41 15.90
C VAL A 157 4.15 -2.31 16.90
N GLU A 158 4.76 -2.67 18.03
CA GLU A 158 5.21 -1.70 19.04
C GLU A 158 6.29 -0.75 18.51
N ALA A 159 7.23 -1.24 17.69
CA ALA A 159 8.29 -0.41 17.10
C ALA A 159 7.75 0.63 16.12
N VAL A 160 6.71 0.32 15.38
CA VAL A 160 6.11 1.21 14.37
C VAL A 160 5.26 2.32 14.98
N ARG A 161 4.66 2.09 16.14
CA ARG A 161 3.66 2.97 16.75
C ARG A 161 4.27 4.06 17.61
N LEU A 162 3.68 5.27 17.56
CA LEU A 162 4.00 6.36 18.48
C LEU A 162 3.40 6.06 19.87
N PRO A 163 4.05 6.45 20.99
CA PRO A 163 3.56 6.20 22.36
C PRO A 163 2.21 6.84 22.70
N ILE A 164 1.78 7.83 21.92
CA ILE A 164 0.48 8.50 22.09
C ILE A 164 -0.71 7.59 21.76
N HIS A 165 -0.51 6.57 20.92
CA HIS A 165 -1.57 5.64 20.53
C HIS A 165 -1.74 4.54 21.57
N LYS A 166 -2.93 4.51 22.19
CA LYS A 166 -3.20 3.61 23.32
C LYS A 166 -4.08 2.39 22.93
N GLN A 167 -4.55 2.31 21.69
CA GLN A 167 -5.32 1.16 21.22
C GLN A 167 -4.49 -0.12 21.35
N GLY A 168 -5.05 -1.14 21.98
CA GLY A 168 -4.39 -2.43 22.22
C GLY A 168 -3.35 -2.47 23.34
N VAL A 169 -2.99 -1.33 23.94
CA VAL A 169 -2.11 -1.30 25.13
C VAL A 169 -2.82 -2.00 26.27
N ASP A 170 -2.08 -2.86 27.00
CA ASP A 170 -2.59 -3.77 28.05
C ASP A 170 -3.60 -4.82 27.56
N LYS A 171 -3.80 -4.89 26.24
CA LYS A 171 -4.66 -5.89 25.56
C LYS A 171 -3.89 -6.63 24.47
N GLY A 172 -2.71 -7.13 24.80
CA GLY A 172 -1.82 -7.86 23.89
C GLY A 172 -0.62 -7.04 23.40
N LEU A 173 -0.63 -5.71 23.48
CA LEU A 173 0.49 -4.83 23.13
C LEU A 173 1.00 -4.06 24.35
N ASN A 174 2.27 -3.64 24.30
CA ASN A 174 2.79 -2.56 25.13
C ASN A 174 2.68 -1.21 24.40
N GLU A 175 3.12 -0.13 25.03
CA GLU A 175 3.19 1.18 24.41
C GLU A 175 4.08 1.19 23.16
N GLY A 176 3.71 2.03 22.19
CA GLY A 176 4.52 2.30 21.01
C GLY A 176 5.91 2.81 21.36
N ARG A 177 6.90 2.46 20.54
CA ARG A 177 8.32 2.78 20.80
C ARG A 177 8.94 3.69 19.74
N ARG A 178 8.15 4.11 18.73
CA ARG A 178 8.64 5.02 17.70
C ARG A 178 8.79 6.44 18.26
N GLY A 179 9.96 7.05 18.01
CA GLY A 179 10.17 8.46 18.30
C GLY A 179 9.51 9.37 17.27
N VAL A 180 9.26 10.63 17.64
CA VAL A 180 8.60 11.65 16.81
C VAL A 180 9.49 12.21 15.70
N HIS A 181 10.80 11.96 15.74
CA HIS A 181 11.73 12.45 14.73
C HIS A 181 11.42 11.85 13.37
N GLY A 182 11.42 12.70 12.33
CA GLY A 182 10.99 12.32 10.98
C GLY A 182 9.53 12.65 10.66
N SER A 183 8.66 12.89 11.67
CA SER A 183 7.25 13.24 11.43
C SER A 183 7.07 14.44 10.51
N ALA A 184 7.91 15.47 10.64
CA ALA A 184 7.82 16.65 9.79
C ALA A 184 8.12 16.38 8.31
N THR A 185 9.01 15.44 8.01
CA THR A 185 9.30 15.02 6.64
C THR A 185 8.16 14.18 6.08
N ALA A 186 7.71 13.18 6.83
CA ALA A 186 6.60 12.31 6.44
C ALA A 186 5.28 13.08 6.26
N ALA A 187 4.97 14.04 7.15
CA ALA A 187 3.80 14.90 7.04
C ALA A 187 3.78 15.70 5.73
N ARG A 188 4.93 16.21 5.27
CA ARG A 188 5.04 16.89 3.96
C ARG A 188 4.72 15.97 2.80
N ILE A 189 5.15 14.71 2.87
CA ILE A 189 4.82 13.70 1.84
C ILE A 189 3.32 13.41 1.85
N TRP A 190 2.72 13.21 3.02
CA TRP A 190 1.28 12.98 3.14
C TRP A 190 0.43 14.22 2.84
N GLY A 191 1.03 15.42 2.86
CA GLY A 191 0.34 16.68 2.60
C GLY A 191 -0.54 17.13 3.76
N VAL A 192 -0.14 16.80 4.99
CA VAL A 192 -0.87 17.11 6.23
C VAL A 192 0.02 17.88 7.21
N SER A 193 -0.57 18.39 8.31
CA SER A 193 0.19 18.96 9.40
C SER A 193 0.97 17.88 10.17
N VAL A 194 2.03 18.27 10.90
CA VAL A 194 2.78 17.35 11.76
C VAL A 194 1.89 16.73 12.83
N GLN A 195 0.97 17.52 13.37
CA GLN A 195 -0.01 17.04 14.35
C GLN A 195 -0.91 15.96 13.74
N GLU A 196 -1.51 16.23 12.58
CA GLU A 196 -2.37 15.28 11.89
C GLU A 196 -1.61 14.01 11.49
N TYR A 197 -0.36 14.14 11.03
CA TYR A 197 0.49 12.97 10.78
C TYR A 197 0.68 12.13 12.05
N ASN A 198 1.02 12.75 13.19
CA ASN A 198 1.22 12.01 14.43
C ASN A 198 -0.06 11.31 14.91
N GLU A 199 -1.23 11.92 14.68
CA GLU A 199 -2.53 11.33 15.03
C GLU A 199 -2.89 10.14 14.13
N LYS A 200 -2.50 10.19 12.84
CA LYS A 200 -2.87 9.20 11.82
C LYS A 200 -1.79 8.15 11.55
N ALA A 201 -0.54 8.40 11.92
CA ALA A 201 0.58 7.49 11.65
C ALA A 201 0.61 6.30 12.63
N ASP A 202 -0.46 5.54 12.64
CA ASP A 202 -0.69 4.35 13.46
C ASP A 202 -1.23 3.18 12.64
N ALA A 203 -1.12 1.97 13.18
CA ALA A 203 -1.51 0.74 12.53
C ALA A 203 -3.03 0.60 12.37
N TRP A 204 -3.50 0.52 11.13
CA TRP A 204 -4.85 0.11 10.80
C TRP A 204 -4.89 -1.44 10.67
N PRO A 205 -5.96 -2.16 11.08
CA PRO A 205 -7.23 -1.65 11.62
C PRO A 205 -7.26 -1.47 13.14
N LEU A 206 -6.17 -1.66 13.85
CA LEU A 206 -6.10 -1.50 15.31
C LEU A 206 -6.56 -0.10 15.74
N ASN A 207 -6.06 0.92 15.07
CA ASN A 207 -6.57 2.28 15.12
C ASN A 207 -7.43 2.53 13.88
N PRO A 208 -8.76 2.71 14.01
CA PRO A 208 -9.62 2.97 12.84
C PRO A 208 -9.27 4.25 12.07
N ASN A 209 -8.58 5.20 12.71
CA ASN A 209 -8.10 6.42 12.08
C ASN A 209 -6.63 6.31 11.63
N GLY A 210 -6.02 5.13 11.80
CA GLY A 210 -4.66 4.86 11.38
C GLY A 210 -4.54 4.79 9.86
N GLU A 211 -3.38 5.16 9.34
CA GLU A 211 -3.10 5.19 7.90
C GLU A 211 -1.94 4.25 7.51
N LEU A 212 -1.40 3.48 8.47
CA LEU A 212 -0.32 2.54 8.21
C LEU A 212 -0.84 1.11 8.05
N LEU A 213 -0.49 0.46 6.95
CA LEU A 213 -0.72 -0.96 6.71
C LEU A 213 0.51 -1.77 7.13
N LEU A 214 0.38 -2.60 8.16
CA LEU A 214 1.43 -3.51 8.59
C LEU A 214 1.13 -4.92 8.07
N GLY A 215 2.13 -5.52 7.42
CA GLY A 215 2.04 -6.86 6.86
C GLY A 215 3.09 -7.81 7.41
N LEU A 216 2.85 -9.10 7.25
CA LEU A 216 3.77 -10.18 7.60
C LEU A 216 4.04 -11.06 6.38
N LYS A 217 5.29 -11.49 6.19
CA LYS A 217 5.62 -12.62 5.31
C LYS A 217 5.66 -13.90 6.15
N LEU A 218 4.75 -14.83 5.85
CA LEU A 218 4.68 -16.17 6.44
C LEU A 218 5.25 -17.15 5.41
N GLU A 219 6.57 -17.25 5.34
CA GLU A 219 7.26 -17.79 4.18
C GLU A 219 8.23 -18.93 4.50
N ASP A 220 8.16 -19.47 5.71
CA ASP A 220 8.92 -20.63 6.14
C ASP A 220 8.13 -21.54 7.08
N LYS A 221 8.72 -22.68 7.44
CA LYS A 221 8.09 -23.68 8.30
C LYS A 221 7.83 -23.18 9.73
N TYR A 222 8.61 -22.22 10.23
CA TYR A 222 8.47 -21.67 11.59
C TYR A 222 7.29 -20.70 11.62
N ALA A 223 7.24 -19.78 10.68
CA ALA A 223 6.10 -18.89 10.49
C ALA A 223 4.81 -19.67 10.20
N LEU A 224 4.89 -20.75 9.38
CA LEU A 224 3.75 -21.63 9.10
C LEU A 224 3.25 -22.34 10.37
N ALA A 225 4.15 -22.81 11.24
CA ALA A 225 3.77 -23.44 12.51
C ALA A 225 3.00 -22.48 13.41
N ASN A 226 3.41 -21.23 13.47
CA ASN A 226 2.90 -20.17 14.35
C ASN A 226 1.89 -19.23 13.70
N ALA A 227 1.43 -19.49 12.47
CA ALA A 227 0.62 -18.57 11.69
C ALA A 227 -0.61 -18.01 12.43
N GLU A 228 -1.33 -18.84 13.19
CA GLU A 228 -2.48 -18.37 13.96
C GLU A 228 -2.11 -17.41 15.09
N GLN A 229 -1.03 -17.68 15.80
CA GLN A 229 -0.56 -16.84 16.90
C GLN A 229 -0.02 -15.50 16.38
N ASN A 230 0.71 -15.54 15.27
CA ASN A 230 1.27 -14.36 14.61
C ASN A 230 0.15 -13.42 14.13
N LEU A 231 -0.88 -13.98 13.51
CA LEU A 231 -2.01 -13.23 12.98
C LEU A 231 -3.02 -12.77 14.04
N LYS A 232 -2.95 -13.28 15.28
CA LYS A 232 -3.72 -12.76 16.43
C LYS A 232 -3.14 -11.49 17.02
N VAL A 233 -1.90 -11.14 16.70
CA VAL A 233 -1.30 -9.90 17.20
C VAL A 233 -2.05 -8.70 16.64
N PRO A 234 -2.56 -7.79 17.51
CA PRO A 234 -3.32 -6.64 17.04
C PRO A 234 -2.47 -5.70 16.18
N GLY A 235 -3.05 -5.15 15.12
CA GLY A 235 -2.39 -4.15 14.26
C GLY A 235 -1.84 -4.70 12.96
N ILE A 236 -1.92 -6.01 12.72
CA ILE A 236 -1.57 -6.62 11.43
C ILE A 236 -2.77 -6.52 10.50
N ALA A 237 -2.55 -5.91 9.32
CA ALA A 237 -3.58 -5.70 8.32
C ALA A 237 -3.61 -6.81 7.26
N PHE A 238 -2.45 -7.32 6.85
CA PHE A 238 -2.36 -8.34 5.81
C PHE A 238 -1.20 -9.31 6.05
N ALA A 239 -1.24 -10.44 5.35
CA ALA A 239 -0.16 -11.42 5.37
C ALA A 239 0.04 -12.04 3.98
N GLU A 240 1.31 -12.16 3.61
CA GLU A 240 1.82 -12.85 2.44
C GLU A 240 2.32 -14.25 2.84
N TRP A 241 2.10 -15.23 2.00
CA TRP A 241 2.59 -16.59 2.27
C TRP A 241 3.90 -16.94 1.53
N GLY A 242 4.60 -16.05 0.90
CA GLY A 242 5.92 -16.18 0.31
C GLY A 242 6.27 -17.56 -0.30
N PRO A 243 5.71 -17.96 -1.48
CA PRO A 243 5.84 -19.34 -1.97
C PRO A 243 7.27 -19.75 -2.33
N GLY A 244 8.15 -18.78 -2.63
CA GLY A 244 9.56 -19.04 -2.94
C GLY A 244 10.29 -19.64 -1.76
N ASP A 245 10.38 -18.88 -0.67
CA ASP A 245 11.08 -19.27 0.55
C ASP A 245 10.37 -20.41 1.27
N MET A 246 9.02 -20.42 1.27
CA MET A 246 8.26 -21.54 1.79
C MET A 246 8.67 -22.88 1.10
N SER A 247 8.86 -22.87 -0.21
CA SER A 247 9.25 -24.07 -0.94
C SER A 247 10.64 -24.57 -0.55
N MET A 248 11.59 -23.67 -0.33
CA MET A 248 12.93 -23.98 0.18
C MET A 248 12.85 -24.55 1.60
N SER A 249 12.10 -23.89 2.47
CA SER A 249 11.96 -24.27 3.87
C SER A 249 11.25 -25.63 4.06
N LEU A 250 10.34 -25.99 3.15
CA LEU A 250 9.63 -27.27 3.16
C LEU A 250 10.37 -28.41 2.39
N GLY A 251 11.56 -28.15 1.86
CA GLY A 251 12.37 -29.13 1.15
C GLY A 251 11.87 -29.51 -0.25
N VAL A 252 11.11 -28.61 -0.89
CA VAL A 252 10.59 -28.76 -2.25
C VAL A 252 10.99 -27.57 -3.14
N PRO A 253 12.30 -27.32 -3.33
CA PRO A 253 12.81 -26.11 -3.98
C PRO A 253 12.22 -25.94 -5.38
N GLY A 254 11.89 -24.70 -5.73
CA GLY A 254 11.27 -24.33 -7.01
C GLY A 254 9.77 -24.57 -7.11
N ALA A 255 9.14 -25.20 -6.11
CA ALA A 255 7.69 -25.45 -6.09
C ALA A 255 6.83 -24.18 -5.91
N GLY A 256 7.46 -23.03 -5.62
CA GLY A 256 6.81 -21.71 -5.58
C GLY A 256 6.62 -21.06 -6.96
N GLY A 257 7.21 -21.64 -8.01
CA GLY A 257 7.19 -21.13 -9.36
C GLY A 257 5.99 -21.58 -10.21
N ARG A 258 6.17 -21.52 -11.54
CA ARG A 258 5.15 -21.95 -12.51
C ARG A 258 5.09 -23.47 -12.57
N GLY A 259 3.95 -24.06 -12.24
CA GLY A 259 3.75 -25.52 -12.30
C GLY A 259 2.63 -25.98 -11.36
N GLN A 260 2.40 -27.29 -11.32
CA GLN A 260 1.47 -27.88 -10.36
C GLN A 260 2.10 -27.80 -8.96
N MET A 261 1.44 -27.09 -8.06
CA MET A 261 1.89 -26.93 -6.68
C MET A 261 1.82 -28.27 -5.94
N PRO A 262 2.93 -28.75 -5.31
CA PRO A 262 2.91 -29.97 -4.50
C PRO A 262 1.91 -29.88 -3.34
N ALA A 263 1.42 -31.04 -2.88
CA ALA A 263 0.41 -31.11 -1.81
C ALA A 263 0.85 -30.39 -0.52
N VAL A 264 2.13 -30.48 -0.14
CA VAL A 264 2.67 -29.77 1.04
C VAL A 264 2.57 -28.26 0.91
N MET A 265 2.79 -27.72 -0.27
CA MET A 265 2.66 -26.29 -0.55
C MET A 265 1.19 -25.86 -0.59
N GLN A 266 0.31 -26.68 -1.16
CA GLN A 266 -1.14 -26.43 -1.13
C GLN A 266 -1.67 -26.36 0.31
N GLN A 267 -1.23 -27.31 1.16
CA GLN A 267 -1.58 -27.35 2.58
C GLN A 267 -1.05 -26.12 3.33
N ALA A 268 0.19 -25.69 3.07
CA ALA A 268 0.77 -24.50 3.67
C ALA A 268 -0.04 -23.25 3.30
N ARG A 269 -0.33 -23.05 2.01
CA ARG A 269 -1.17 -21.93 1.54
C ARG A 269 -2.56 -21.97 2.19
N ALA A 270 -3.21 -23.13 2.20
CA ALA A 270 -4.54 -23.27 2.78
C ALA A 270 -4.56 -22.96 4.29
N LYS A 271 -3.53 -23.40 5.04
CA LYS A 271 -3.40 -23.12 6.47
C LYS A 271 -3.26 -21.60 6.72
N ILE A 272 -2.38 -20.92 5.99
CA ILE A 272 -2.18 -19.47 6.15
C ILE A 272 -3.45 -18.69 5.76
N LEU A 273 -4.08 -19.04 4.63
CA LEU A 273 -5.34 -18.42 4.20
C LEU A 273 -6.45 -18.61 5.25
N ALA A 274 -6.57 -19.80 5.82
CA ALA A 274 -7.55 -20.07 6.89
C ALA A 274 -7.27 -19.23 8.14
N ALA A 275 -5.98 -19.13 8.54
CA ALA A 275 -5.56 -18.31 9.67
C ALA A 275 -5.82 -16.81 9.43
N CYS A 276 -5.58 -16.32 8.22
CA CYS A 276 -5.93 -14.94 7.81
C CYS A 276 -7.43 -14.69 7.95
N LYS A 277 -8.27 -15.58 7.40
CA LYS A 277 -9.74 -15.45 7.49
C LYS A 277 -10.23 -15.47 8.95
N ALA A 278 -9.71 -16.37 9.78
CA ALA A 278 -10.08 -16.49 11.19
C ALA A 278 -9.75 -15.23 12.00
N ASN A 279 -8.67 -14.53 11.66
CA ASN A 279 -8.20 -13.33 12.36
C ASN A 279 -8.57 -12.02 11.64
N LYS A 280 -9.35 -12.06 10.56
CA LYS A 280 -9.74 -10.89 9.74
C LYS A 280 -8.54 -10.12 9.20
N VAL A 281 -7.46 -10.81 8.91
CA VAL A 281 -6.26 -10.29 8.24
C VAL A 281 -6.39 -10.57 6.76
N PHE A 282 -6.09 -9.60 5.91
CA PHE A 282 -6.17 -9.74 4.47
C PHE A 282 -5.07 -10.65 3.94
N PHE A 283 -5.41 -11.58 3.07
CA PHE A 283 -4.47 -12.51 2.48
C PHE A 283 -3.87 -11.94 1.18
N LEU A 284 -2.54 -11.97 1.09
CA LEU A 284 -1.77 -11.56 -0.07
C LEU A 284 -1.25 -12.79 -0.82
N ASN A 285 -1.53 -12.85 -2.13
CA ASN A 285 -1.01 -13.86 -3.06
C ASN A 285 -0.93 -13.29 -4.47
N SER A 286 -0.10 -13.89 -5.32
CA SER A 286 0.03 -13.52 -6.75
C SER A 286 -1.29 -13.65 -7.49
N MET A 287 -1.55 -12.70 -8.39
CA MET A 287 -2.75 -12.64 -9.23
C MET A 287 -2.36 -12.47 -10.70
N ASN A 288 -2.71 -13.45 -11.52
CA ASN A 288 -2.41 -13.46 -12.96
C ASN A 288 -3.68 -13.28 -13.79
N PRO A 289 -3.61 -12.85 -15.06
CA PRO A 289 -4.80 -12.67 -15.89
C PRO A 289 -5.69 -13.92 -15.99
N LYS A 290 -5.10 -15.11 -15.87
CA LYS A 290 -5.82 -16.39 -16.00
C LYS A 290 -6.51 -16.84 -14.71
N ASP A 291 -6.06 -16.38 -13.53
CA ASP A 291 -6.52 -16.88 -12.23
C ASP A 291 -7.06 -15.81 -11.29
N ILE A 292 -6.90 -14.52 -11.60
CA ILE A 292 -7.25 -13.42 -10.71
C ILE A 292 -8.68 -13.50 -10.15
N ILE A 293 -9.65 -13.90 -10.97
CA ILE A 293 -11.03 -14.02 -10.52
C ILE A 293 -11.18 -15.13 -9.47
N ASP A 294 -10.50 -16.26 -9.66
CA ASP A 294 -10.55 -17.37 -8.70
C ASP A 294 -9.76 -17.03 -7.43
N GLN A 295 -8.63 -16.33 -7.54
CA GLN A 295 -7.91 -15.80 -6.38
C GLN A 295 -8.79 -14.86 -5.55
N ILE A 296 -9.54 -13.95 -6.18
CA ILE A 296 -10.48 -13.05 -5.48
C ILE A 296 -11.60 -13.85 -4.80
N LYS A 297 -12.18 -14.86 -5.47
CA LYS A 297 -13.20 -15.73 -4.87
C LYS A 297 -12.67 -16.52 -3.67
N ASP A 298 -11.42 -16.96 -3.71
CA ASP A 298 -10.73 -17.60 -2.60
C ASP A 298 -10.52 -16.66 -1.40
N GLY A 299 -10.56 -15.36 -1.62
CA GLY A 299 -10.38 -14.34 -0.58
C GLY A 299 -9.00 -13.67 -0.60
N VAL A 300 -8.29 -13.74 -1.72
CA VAL A 300 -7.07 -12.92 -1.92
C VAL A 300 -7.49 -11.47 -2.10
N MET A 301 -6.96 -10.61 -1.24
CA MET A 301 -7.30 -9.19 -1.21
C MET A 301 -6.13 -8.26 -1.56
N LEU A 302 -4.90 -8.77 -1.56
CA LEU A 302 -3.71 -8.05 -2.04
C LEU A 302 -2.90 -8.97 -2.95
N GLY A 303 -2.21 -8.40 -3.93
CA GLY A 303 -1.26 -9.19 -4.69
C GLY A 303 -0.58 -8.43 -5.83
N PRO A 304 0.59 -8.92 -6.26
CA PRO A 304 1.22 -8.45 -7.47
C PRO A 304 0.33 -8.81 -8.67
N ALA A 305 0.11 -7.84 -9.53
CA ALA A 305 -0.70 -8.04 -10.72
C ALA A 305 -0.18 -7.18 -11.88
N SER A 306 -0.15 -7.74 -13.08
CA SER A 306 0.08 -6.96 -14.30
C SER A 306 -1.08 -5.98 -14.53
N GLN A 307 -0.88 -5.00 -15.39
CA GLN A 307 -1.94 -4.07 -15.76
C GLN A 307 -3.17 -4.82 -16.27
N GLU A 308 -2.98 -5.82 -17.15
CA GLU A 308 -4.05 -6.66 -17.69
C GLU A 308 -4.83 -7.37 -16.57
N ALA A 309 -4.12 -8.05 -15.65
CA ALA A 309 -4.76 -8.73 -14.52
C ALA A 309 -5.56 -7.74 -13.66
N THR A 310 -4.98 -6.58 -13.39
CA THR A 310 -5.61 -5.51 -12.61
C THR A 310 -6.93 -5.04 -13.23
N GLU A 311 -6.95 -4.83 -14.54
CA GLU A 311 -8.16 -4.44 -15.28
C GLU A 311 -9.26 -5.50 -15.20
N ILE A 312 -8.88 -6.80 -15.33
CA ILE A 312 -9.81 -7.93 -15.18
C ILE A 312 -10.41 -7.93 -13.76
N GLY A 313 -9.56 -7.82 -12.73
CA GLY A 313 -10.00 -7.85 -11.34
C GLY A 313 -10.91 -6.66 -10.98
N ARG A 314 -10.56 -5.45 -11.40
CA ARG A 314 -11.38 -4.23 -11.20
C ARG A 314 -12.74 -4.34 -11.87
N LYS A 315 -12.79 -4.87 -13.08
CA LYS A 315 -14.04 -5.12 -13.80
C LYS A 315 -14.91 -6.16 -13.07
N TYR A 316 -14.30 -7.25 -12.62
CA TYR A 316 -15.00 -8.31 -11.89
C TYR A 316 -15.63 -7.79 -10.59
N THR A 317 -14.89 -6.99 -9.83
CA THR A 317 -15.36 -6.41 -8.56
C THR A 317 -16.19 -5.14 -8.71
N LYS A 318 -16.43 -4.69 -9.94
CA LYS A 318 -17.18 -3.45 -10.27
C LYS A 318 -16.62 -2.23 -9.52
N ARG A 319 -15.29 -2.14 -9.45
CA ARG A 319 -14.61 -1.04 -8.75
C ARG A 319 -15.01 0.31 -9.34
N THR A 320 -15.35 1.27 -8.48
CA THR A 320 -15.70 2.64 -8.87
C THR A 320 -14.54 3.63 -8.67
N MET A 321 -13.65 3.37 -7.68
CA MET A 321 -12.50 4.23 -7.47
C MET A 321 -11.55 4.16 -8.67
N PRO A 322 -11.20 5.29 -9.30
CA PRO A 322 -10.23 5.33 -10.39
C PRO A 322 -8.81 5.02 -9.88
N TRP A 323 -7.94 4.65 -10.80
CA TRP A 323 -6.52 4.35 -10.53
C TRP A 323 -5.61 5.35 -11.22
#